data_d51226f717bbca0581631cf6c4d08888
#
_entry.id   d51226f717bbca0581631cf6c4d08888
#
_cell.length_a   1.000
_cell.length_b   1.000
_cell.length_c   1.000
_cell.angle_alpha   90.00
_cell.angle_beta   90.00
_cell.angle_gamma   90.00
#
_symmetry.space_group_name_H-M   'P 1'
#
loop_
_entity.id
_entity.type
_entity.pdbx_description
1 polymer ?
#
loop_
_entity_poly.entity_id
_entity_poly.type
_entity_poly.pdbx_seq_one_letter_code
_entity_poly.pdbx_strand_id
1 'polypeptide(L)'
;MIVGVGVDICEVERIGRAVQKGAFLERYFTEEERAYLAERGSVRDQSAAGIFAAKEAMLKALGTGLLIPLRDVGVSHTEAGAPQAVLVGAAAARLSELGGARMHLSISHDGGMAVAMAVAEG
;
A
#
# COMPACT_ATOMS: atom_id res chain seq x y z
N MET A 1 5.45 -7.67 19.88
CA MET A 1 5.98 -8.84 19.12
C MET A 1 5.61 -8.69 17.65
N ILE A 2 6.56 -8.94 16.79
CA ILE A 2 6.31 -8.95 15.35
C ILE A 2 5.46 -10.17 15.01
N VAL A 3 4.36 -9.97 14.29
CA VAL A 3 3.45 -11.05 13.88
C VAL A 3 3.42 -11.26 12.37
N GLY A 4 4.04 -10.37 11.60
CA GLY A 4 4.17 -10.54 10.15
C GLY A 4 5.05 -9.49 9.54
N VAL A 5 5.71 -9.85 8.43
CA VAL A 5 6.51 -8.93 7.63
C VAL A 5 6.21 -9.16 6.17
N GLY A 6 6.25 -8.10 5.39
CA GLY A 6 6.05 -8.17 3.96
C GLY A 6 6.92 -7.14 3.25
N VAL A 7 7.35 -7.48 2.05
CA VAL A 7 8.10 -6.58 1.18
C VAL A 7 7.60 -6.77 -0.24
N ASP A 8 7.53 -5.68 -0.98
CA ASP A 8 7.17 -5.74 -2.38
C ASP A 8 7.97 -4.72 -3.17
N ILE A 9 8.18 -5.00 -4.45
CA ILE A 9 8.90 -4.14 -5.37
C ILE A 9 8.14 -4.10 -6.69
N CYS A 10 8.03 -2.91 -7.28
CA CYS A 10 7.37 -2.79 -8.58
C CYS A 10 8.03 -1.68 -9.42
N GLU A 11 7.84 -1.76 -10.72
CA GLU A 11 8.33 -0.76 -11.65
C GLU A 11 7.39 0.44 -11.69
N VAL A 12 7.94 1.63 -11.49
CA VAL A 12 7.18 2.89 -11.54
C VAL A 12 6.50 3.05 -12.91
N GLU A 13 7.21 2.75 -13.99
CA GLU A 13 6.65 2.88 -15.34
C GLU A 13 5.45 1.96 -15.57
N ARG A 14 5.52 0.72 -15.10
CA ARG A 14 4.42 -0.25 -15.24
C ARG A 14 3.17 0.21 -14.50
N ILE A 15 3.34 0.66 -13.27
CA ILE A 15 2.21 1.16 -12.47
C ILE A 15 1.69 2.48 -13.05
N GLY A 16 2.59 3.35 -13.51
CA GLY A 16 2.22 4.60 -14.17
C GLY A 16 1.30 4.38 -15.37
N ARG A 17 1.60 3.39 -16.20
CA ARG A 17 0.72 3.01 -17.31
C ARG A 17 -0.62 2.46 -16.84
N ALA A 18 -0.59 1.64 -15.78
CA ALA A 18 -1.81 1.03 -15.25
C ALA A 18 -2.77 2.08 -14.67
N VAL A 19 -2.25 3.07 -13.94
CA VAL A 19 -3.10 4.09 -13.30
C VAL A 19 -3.67 5.12 -14.28
N GLN A 20 -3.23 5.12 -15.54
CA GLN A 20 -3.90 5.91 -16.59
C GLN A 20 -5.30 5.37 -16.87
N LYS A 21 -5.56 4.12 -16.54
CA LYS A 21 -6.87 3.49 -16.69
C LYS A 21 -7.67 3.71 -15.41
N GLY A 22 -8.79 4.44 -15.53
CA GLY A 22 -9.66 4.70 -14.39
C GLY A 22 -10.15 3.44 -13.70
N ALA A 23 -10.41 2.37 -14.47
CA ALA A 23 -10.84 1.09 -13.91
C ALA A 23 -9.83 0.48 -12.97
N PHE A 24 -8.53 0.60 -13.27
CA PHE A 24 -7.46 0.09 -12.38
C PHE A 24 -7.44 0.86 -11.05
N LEU A 25 -7.52 2.20 -11.14
CA LEU A 25 -7.56 3.05 -9.94
C LEU A 25 -8.77 2.73 -9.07
N GLU A 26 -9.96 2.62 -9.67
CA GLU A 26 -11.17 2.34 -8.92
C GLU A 26 -11.16 0.96 -8.26
N ARG A 27 -10.56 -0.01 -8.93
CA ARG A 27 -10.54 -1.39 -8.45
C ARG A 27 -9.58 -1.61 -7.29
N TYR A 28 -8.39 -1.02 -7.35
CA TYR A 28 -7.30 -1.35 -6.43
C TYR A 28 -6.92 -0.25 -5.44
N PHE A 29 -7.35 0.98 -5.67
CA PHE A 29 -7.02 2.11 -4.81
C PHE A 29 -8.28 2.60 -4.10
N THR A 30 -8.10 3.04 -2.86
CA THR A 30 -9.19 3.65 -2.10
C THR A 30 -9.50 5.05 -2.65
N GLU A 31 -10.66 5.57 -2.31
CA GLU A 31 -11.04 6.93 -2.69
C GLU A 31 -10.03 7.96 -2.20
N GLU A 32 -9.57 7.81 -0.95
CA GLU A 32 -8.57 8.69 -0.35
C GLU A 32 -7.24 8.62 -1.11
N GLU A 33 -6.80 7.42 -1.48
CA GLU A 33 -5.57 7.25 -2.27
C GLU A 33 -5.69 7.89 -3.64
N ARG A 34 -6.84 7.75 -4.29
CA ARG A 34 -7.07 8.37 -5.61
C ARG A 34 -7.03 9.90 -5.51
N ALA A 35 -7.63 10.47 -4.45
CA ALA A 35 -7.58 11.91 -4.22
C ALA A 35 -6.15 12.40 -3.99
N TYR A 36 -5.38 11.65 -3.21
CA TYR A 36 -3.97 11.96 -2.96
C TYR A 36 -3.17 11.97 -4.27
N LEU A 37 -3.35 10.95 -5.11
CA LEU A 37 -2.63 10.84 -6.38
C LEU A 37 -3.01 11.96 -7.35
N ALA A 38 -4.26 12.40 -7.35
CA ALA A 38 -4.73 13.48 -8.22
C ALA A 38 -4.00 14.79 -7.98
N GLU A 39 -3.42 14.98 -6.80
CA GLU A 39 -2.70 16.20 -6.41
C GLU A 39 -1.18 16.07 -6.56
N ARG A 40 -0.68 14.92 -7.02
CA ARG A 40 0.77 14.68 -7.04
C ARG A 40 1.48 15.17 -8.29
N GLY A 41 0.75 15.57 -9.32
CA GLY A 41 1.35 16.15 -10.53
C GLY A 41 2.36 15.24 -11.19
N SER A 42 3.57 15.73 -11.43
CA SER A 42 4.62 15.01 -12.16
C SER A 42 5.19 13.81 -11.39
N VAL A 43 4.95 13.70 -10.08
CA VAL A 43 5.41 12.55 -9.28
C VAL A 43 4.29 11.55 -9.01
N ARG A 44 3.15 11.68 -9.71
CA ARG A 44 2.01 10.80 -9.51
C ARG A 44 2.36 9.33 -9.72
N ASP A 45 3.12 9.00 -10.77
CA ASP A 45 3.46 7.62 -11.08
C ASP A 45 4.36 7.00 -10.01
N GLN A 46 5.33 7.75 -9.51
CA GLN A 46 6.17 7.31 -8.40
C GLN A 46 5.34 7.07 -7.15
N SER A 47 4.44 8.00 -6.84
CA SER A 47 3.56 7.88 -5.67
C SER A 47 2.61 6.70 -5.80
N ALA A 48 2.03 6.48 -6.97
CA ALA A 48 1.15 5.35 -7.23
C ALA A 48 1.88 4.01 -7.07
N ALA A 49 3.09 3.92 -7.60
CA ALA A 49 3.90 2.71 -7.48
C ALA A 49 4.26 2.41 -6.01
N GLY A 50 4.63 3.44 -5.25
CA GLY A 50 4.92 3.30 -3.83
C GLY A 50 3.71 2.83 -3.03
N ILE A 51 2.55 3.42 -3.27
CA ILE A 51 1.31 3.01 -2.62
C ILE A 51 0.95 1.57 -3.01
N PHE A 52 1.03 1.23 -4.29
CA PHE A 52 0.71 -0.13 -4.76
C PHE A 52 1.63 -1.17 -4.12
N ALA A 53 2.94 -0.90 -4.09
CA ALA A 53 3.91 -1.78 -3.42
C ALA A 53 3.60 -1.92 -1.92
N ALA A 54 3.22 -0.83 -1.26
CA ALA A 54 2.86 -0.86 0.16
C ALA A 54 1.62 -1.71 0.42
N LYS A 55 0.61 -1.62 -0.45
CA LYS A 55 -0.62 -2.43 -0.33
C LYS A 55 -0.29 -3.92 -0.44
N GLU A 56 0.53 -4.29 -1.41
CA GLU A 56 0.95 -5.68 -1.57
C GLU A 56 1.85 -6.16 -0.43
N ALA A 57 2.74 -5.30 0.05
CA ALA A 57 3.59 -5.62 1.20
C ALA A 57 2.74 -5.90 2.45
N MET A 58 1.69 -5.11 2.67
CA MET A 58 0.76 -5.34 3.78
C MET A 58 0.04 -6.67 3.67
N LEU A 59 -0.41 -7.05 2.47
CA LEU A 59 -1.04 -8.36 2.27
C LEU A 59 -0.07 -9.50 2.55
N LYS A 60 1.20 -9.34 2.19
CA LYS A 60 2.24 -10.33 2.51
C LYS A 60 2.46 -10.41 4.01
N ALA A 61 2.48 -9.28 4.72
CA ALA A 61 2.62 -9.26 6.17
C ALA A 61 1.44 -9.98 6.86
N LEU A 62 0.24 -9.88 6.28
CA LEU A 62 -0.94 -10.58 6.79
C LEU A 62 -0.97 -12.06 6.38
N GLY A 63 -0.13 -12.47 5.43
CA GLY A 63 -0.02 -13.87 5.00
C GLY A 63 -1.18 -14.37 4.16
N THR A 64 -1.96 -13.47 3.55
CA THR A 64 -3.19 -13.83 2.83
C THR A 64 -3.12 -13.61 1.33
N GLY A 65 -2.16 -12.83 0.85
CA GLY A 65 -2.10 -12.46 -0.56
C GLY A 65 -3.41 -11.81 -1.01
N LEU A 66 -3.83 -12.11 -2.24
CA LEU A 66 -5.02 -11.50 -2.85
C LEU A 66 -6.36 -12.02 -2.32
N LEU A 67 -6.37 -12.85 -1.28
CA LEU A 67 -7.61 -13.24 -0.62
C LEU A 67 -8.30 -12.06 0.07
N ILE A 68 -7.52 -11.02 0.40
CA ILE A 68 -8.04 -9.78 0.93
C ILE A 68 -7.98 -8.71 -0.17
N PRO A 69 -9.07 -7.95 -0.39
CA PRO A 69 -9.04 -6.90 -1.41
C PRO A 69 -7.98 -5.84 -1.10
N LEU A 70 -7.30 -5.35 -2.13
CA LEU A 70 -6.31 -4.28 -1.98
C LEU A 70 -6.92 -3.00 -1.38
N ARG A 71 -8.21 -2.77 -1.55
CA ARG A 71 -8.89 -1.61 -0.97
C ARG A 71 -9.03 -1.69 0.54
N ASP A 72 -8.84 -2.87 1.14
CA ASP A 72 -8.90 -3.04 2.59
C ASP A 72 -7.57 -2.68 3.28
N VAL A 73 -6.48 -2.55 2.51
CA VAL A 73 -5.17 -2.16 3.02
C VAL A 73 -4.79 -0.80 2.45
N GLY A 74 -5.34 0.26 3.04
CA GLY A 74 -5.14 1.63 2.57
C GLY A 74 -3.84 2.24 3.05
N VAL A 75 -3.40 3.27 2.32
CA VAL A 75 -2.22 4.07 2.66
C VAL A 75 -2.63 5.53 2.72
N SER A 76 -2.43 6.16 3.86
CA SER A 76 -2.54 7.60 4.02
C SER A 76 -1.16 8.18 4.26
N HIS A 77 -1.06 9.51 4.31
CA HIS A 77 0.23 10.19 4.50
C HIS A 77 0.08 11.25 5.58
N THR A 78 1.11 11.39 6.41
CA THR A 78 1.19 12.50 7.37
C THR A 78 1.49 13.80 6.62
N GLU A 79 1.41 14.94 7.32
CA GLU A 79 1.81 16.24 6.74
C GLU A 79 3.26 16.22 6.28
N ALA A 80 4.12 15.49 6.96
CA ALA A 80 5.52 15.35 6.58
C ALA A 80 5.74 14.38 5.42
N GLY A 81 4.69 13.72 4.95
CA GLY A 81 4.75 12.79 3.82
C GLY A 81 5.03 11.34 4.17
N ALA A 82 5.06 11.00 5.46
CA ALA A 82 5.29 9.62 5.87
C ALA A 82 4.06 8.74 5.58
N PRO A 83 4.24 7.53 5.02
CA PRO A 83 3.11 6.64 4.77
C PRO A 83 2.58 6.04 6.07
N GLN A 84 1.27 5.89 6.14
CA GLN A 84 0.58 5.26 7.27
C GLN A 84 -0.39 4.22 6.76
N ALA A 85 -0.44 3.06 7.42
CA ALA A 85 -1.38 2.01 7.08
C ALA A 85 -2.77 2.31 7.64
N VAL A 86 -3.79 2.06 6.82
CA VAL A 86 -5.19 2.16 7.23
C VAL A 86 -5.87 0.86 6.85
N LEU A 87 -6.02 -0.05 7.81
CA LEU A 87 -6.64 -1.34 7.56
C LEU A 87 -8.11 -1.29 7.92
N VAL A 88 -8.94 -1.82 7.03
CA VAL A 88 -10.39 -1.92 7.24
C VAL A 88 -10.86 -3.33 6.87
N GLY A 89 -12.10 -3.66 7.22
CA GLY A 89 -12.74 -4.90 6.78
C GLY A 89 -11.93 -6.16 7.07
N ALA A 90 -11.76 -6.98 6.05
CA ALA A 90 -11.07 -8.26 6.17
C ALA A 90 -9.60 -8.10 6.59
N ALA A 91 -8.94 -7.02 6.18
CA ALA A 91 -7.55 -6.78 6.56
C ALA A 91 -7.43 -6.48 8.06
N ALA A 92 -8.32 -5.64 8.58
CA ALA A 92 -8.33 -5.34 10.02
C ALA A 92 -8.62 -6.60 10.84
N ALA A 93 -9.57 -7.42 10.41
CA ALA A 93 -9.92 -8.68 11.06
C ALA A 93 -8.72 -9.64 11.06
N ARG A 94 -8.03 -9.75 9.93
CA ARG A 94 -6.87 -10.64 9.81
C ARG A 94 -5.73 -10.20 10.72
N LEU A 95 -5.46 -8.90 10.81
CA LEU A 95 -4.44 -8.39 11.72
C LEU A 95 -4.74 -8.81 13.16
N SER A 96 -5.99 -8.67 13.60
CA SER A 96 -6.42 -9.10 14.93
C SER A 96 -6.24 -10.61 15.14
N GLU A 97 -6.58 -11.42 14.13
CA GLU A 97 -6.40 -12.88 14.21
C GLU A 97 -4.94 -13.28 14.44
N LEU A 98 -4.01 -12.51 13.86
CA LEU A 98 -2.58 -12.75 14.04
C LEU A 98 -2.06 -12.24 15.39
N GLY A 99 -2.89 -11.59 16.19
CA GLY A 99 -2.46 -10.96 17.43
C GLY A 99 -1.81 -9.61 17.18
N GLY A 100 -2.01 -9.01 16.00
CA GLY A 100 -1.46 -7.71 15.67
C GLY A 100 -2.35 -6.58 16.13
N ALA A 101 -1.72 -5.45 16.44
CA ALA A 101 -2.40 -4.21 16.82
C ALA A 101 -2.03 -3.06 15.88
N ARG A 102 -0.88 -3.13 15.22
CA ARG A 102 -0.36 -2.05 14.37
C ARG A 102 0.31 -2.60 13.12
N MET A 103 0.24 -1.81 12.06
CA MET A 103 0.94 -2.08 10.80
C MET A 103 1.84 -0.88 10.50
N HIS A 104 3.14 -1.13 10.39
CA HIS A 104 4.12 -0.10 10.06
C HIS A 104 4.49 -0.20 8.60
N LEU A 105 4.71 0.96 7.96
CA LEU A 105 5.07 1.03 6.54
C LEU A 105 6.32 1.85 6.32
N SER A 106 7.11 1.43 5.34
CA SER A 106 8.21 2.21 4.79
C SER A 106 8.20 2.04 3.27
N ILE A 107 8.44 3.14 2.55
CA ILE A 107 8.44 3.16 1.08
C ILE A 107 9.73 3.84 0.62
N SER A 108 10.37 3.27 -0.39
CA SER A 108 11.55 3.85 -1.02
C SER A 108 11.45 3.74 -2.54
N HIS A 109 12.13 4.66 -3.22
CA HIS A 109 12.19 4.69 -4.69
C HIS A 109 13.66 4.82 -5.11
N ASP A 110 14.03 4.06 -6.14
CA ASP A 110 15.36 4.16 -6.74
C ASP A 110 15.35 3.45 -8.09
N GLY A 111 16.05 4.04 -9.06
CA GLY A 111 16.26 3.42 -10.36
C GLY A 111 14.98 3.02 -11.10
N GLY A 112 13.92 3.81 -10.98
CA GLY A 112 12.64 3.49 -11.62
C GLY A 112 11.83 2.43 -10.91
N MET A 113 12.22 2.06 -9.70
CA MET A 113 11.54 1.06 -8.87
C MET A 113 10.96 1.69 -7.63
N ALA A 114 9.89 1.10 -7.13
CA ALA A 114 9.33 1.41 -5.81
C ALA A 114 9.40 0.16 -4.95
N VAL A 115 9.85 0.32 -3.72
CA VAL A 115 9.94 -0.77 -2.74
C VAL A 115 9.15 -0.37 -1.51
N ALA A 116 8.40 -1.30 -0.95
CA ALA A 116 7.71 -1.07 0.30
C ALA A 116 7.95 -2.22 1.27
N MET A 117 8.04 -1.89 2.54
CA MET A 117 8.10 -2.86 3.62
C MET A 117 6.93 -2.62 4.56
N ALA A 118 6.31 -3.70 5.02
CA ALA A 118 5.25 -3.68 6.00
C ALA A 118 5.61 -4.59 7.17
N VAL A 119 5.40 -4.11 8.38
CA VAL A 119 5.64 -4.87 9.60
C VAL A 119 4.38 -4.83 10.47
N ALA A 120 3.82 -6.00 10.71
CA ALA A 120 2.67 -6.13 11.60
C ALA A 120 3.16 -6.47 13.01
N GLU A 121 2.70 -5.71 13.99
CA GLU A 121 3.14 -5.80 15.37
C GLU A 121 1.95 -5.87 16.31
N GLY A 122 2.07 -6.74 17.31
CA GLY A 122 1.09 -6.84 18.39
C GLY A 122 1.45 -6.12 19.66
#